data_74b990acc4da6bf707f4fca01511b7c2
#
_entry.id   74b990acc4da6bf707f4fca01511b7c2
#
_cell.length_a   1.000
_cell.length_b   1.000
_cell.length_c   1.000
_cell.angle_alpha   90.00
_cell.angle_beta   90.00
_cell.angle_gamma   90.00
#
_symmetry.space_group_name_H-M   'P 1'
#
loop_
_entity.id
_entity.type
_entity.pdbx_description
1 polymer ?
#
loop_
_entity_poly.entity_id
_entity_poly.type
_entity_poly.pdbx_seq_one_letter_code
_entity_poly.pdbx_strand_id
1 'polypeptide(L)'
;EFVEVTRLRRPDVMYVTSLLAPTTGDADGCTKAYAVAVAVLEAAVQAQVAKVVITLPAAVLYGEVPTREMPIKEDRERRPVGLSGVTAMAIIELCELYRRNHDVEFTILALSTVYGARQRPENNVVSAFLSAQSMGVSPNIFGDGKQTRDFLFVDDAADAASRACTKGGGLVLHIGSGQQTSIKDLWALVGKGSPAQTSAKPAHHLQRFALSTSRARLHLGWSSWTSIAEGLSQVTPTS
;
A
#
# COMPACT_ATOMS: atom_id res chain seq x y z
N GLU A 1 -3.14 13.58 -24.36
CA GLU A 1 -3.04 12.14 -24.70
C GLU A 1 -3.84 11.27 -23.72
N PHE A 2 -3.57 11.30 -22.40
CA PHE A 2 -4.28 10.45 -21.41
C PHE A 2 -5.81 10.70 -21.42
N VAL A 3 -6.25 11.96 -21.32
CA VAL A 3 -7.67 12.36 -21.36
C VAL A 3 -8.34 11.89 -22.66
N GLU A 4 -7.65 12.02 -23.78
CA GLU A 4 -8.18 11.64 -25.09
C GLU A 4 -8.34 10.11 -25.19
N VAL A 5 -7.36 9.33 -24.73
CA VAL A 5 -7.46 7.87 -24.68
C VAL A 5 -8.63 7.45 -23.78
N THR A 6 -8.80 8.06 -22.61
CA THR A 6 -9.91 7.78 -21.71
C THR A 6 -11.26 8.08 -22.38
N ARG A 7 -11.38 9.21 -23.07
CA ARG A 7 -12.59 9.58 -23.79
C ARG A 7 -12.93 8.62 -24.93
N LEU A 8 -11.91 8.12 -25.63
CA LEU A 8 -12.10 7.14 -26.71
C LEU A 8 -12.48 5.76 -26.19
N ARG A 9 -11.87 5.32 -25.10
CA ARG A 9 -12.08 3.97 -24.52
C ARG A 9 -13.33 3.89 -23.64
N ARG A 10 -13.77 4.99 -23.05
CA ARG A 10 -14.94 5.10 -22.15
C ARG A 10 -14.97 3.98 -21.10
N PRO A 11 -13.93 3.82 -20.26
CA PRO A 11 -13.94 2.78 -19.26
C PRO A 11 -14.99 3.08 -18.19
N ASP A 12 -15.63 2.06 -17.66
CA ASP A 12 -16.54 2.20 -16.52
C ASP A 12 -15.77 2.51 -15.21
N VAL A 13 -14.57 1.94 -15.07
CA VAL A 13 -13.71 2.08 -13.89
C VAL A 13 -12.27 2.36 -14.30
N MET A 14 -11.64 3.30 -13.62
CA MET A 14 -10.20 3.57 -13.76
C MET A 14 -9.46 3.13 -12.50
N TYR A 15 -8.39 2.36 -12.66
CA TYR A 15 -7.50 1.97 -11.58
C TYR A 15 -6.21 2.78 -11.64
N VAL A 16 -5.85 3.37 -10.51
CA VAL A 16 -4.62 4.14 -10.36
C VAL A 16 -3.77 3.52 -9.26
N THR A 17 -2.80 2.75 -9.67
CA THR A 17 -1.91 2.02 -8.76
C THR A 17 -0.53 2.66 -8.73
N SER A 18 0.15 2.59 -7.59
CA SER A 18 1.55 3.04 -7.45
C SER A 18 1.79 4.53 -7.70
N LEU A 19 0.83 5.39 -7.33
CA LEU A 19 1.02 6.86 -7.38
C LEU A 19 2.16 7.33 -6.48
N LEU A 20 2.28 6.75 -5.30
CA LEU A 20 3.24 7.16 -4.28
C LEU A 20 4.11 5.97 -3.86
N ALA A 21 5.39 6.25 -3.66
CA ALA A 21 6.28 5.30 -3.01
C ALA A 21 5.91 5.13 -1.53
N PRO A 22 6.11 3.94 -0.94
CA PRO A 22 5.81 3.68 0.47
C PRO A 22 6.78 4.35 1.44
N THR A 23 7.75 5.07 0.93
CA THR A 23 8.77 5.84 1.66
C THR A 23 8.45 7.34 1.63
N THR A 24 9.27 8.14 2.29
CA THR A 24 9.07 9.60 2.41
C THR A 24 8.99 10.37 1.10
N GLY A 25 9.33 9.74 -0.02
CA GLY A 25 9.25 10.35 -1.36
C GLY A 25 10.15 11.59 -1.54
N ASP A 26 10.50 11.90 -2.77
CA ASP A 26 11.10 13.19 -3.11
C ASP A 26 10.03 14.19 -3.61
N ALA A 27 10.40 15.46 -3.71
CA ALA A 27 9.47 16.51 -4.11
C ALA A 27 8.97 16.33 -5.56
N ASP A 28 9.81 15.87 -6.46
CA ASP A 28 9.47 15.65 -7.88
C ASP A 28 8.45 14.49 -8.01
N GLY A 29 8.72 13.36 -7.36
CA GLY A 29 7.81 12.22 -7.34
C GLY A 29 6.45 12.55 -6.73
N CYS A 30 6.43 13.31 -5.63
CA CYS A 30 5.18 13.76 -4.99
C CYS A 30 4.40 14.73 -5.88
N THR A 31 5.08 15.67 -6.53
CA THR A 31 4.45 16.61 -7.48
C THR A 31 3.84 15.87 -8.67
N LYS A 32 4.58 14.91 -9.25
CA LYS A 32 4.07 14.07 -10.34
C LYS A 32 2.87 13.23 -9.91
N ALA A 33 2.92 12.63 -8.72
CA ALA A 33 1.81 11.82 -8.19
C ALA A 33 0.52 12.65 -8.05
N TYR A 34 0.63 13.87 -7.51
CA TYR A 34 -0.51 14.77 -7.40
C TYR A 34 -1.04 15.21 -8.78
N ALA A 35 -0.14 15.57 -9.69
CA ALA A 35 -0.53 15.97 -11.07
C ALA A 35 -1.21 14.80 -11.81
N VAL A 36 -0.76 13.58 -11.65
CA VAL A 36 -1.41 12.38 -12.21
C VAL A 36 -2.80 12.19 -11.59
N ALA A 37 -2.96 12.37 -10.28
CA ALA A 37 -4.27 12.25 -9.64
C ALA A 37 -5.27 13.28 -10.20
N VAL A 38 -4.85 14.55 -10.37
CA VAL A 38 -5.67 15.58 -11.02
C VAL A 38 -6.04 15.17 -12.44
N ALA A 39 -5.06 14.76 -13.26
CA ALA A 39 -5.30 14.39 -14.65
C ALA A 39 -6.27 13.19 -14.78
N VAL A 40 -6.18 12.22 -13.86
CA VAL A 40 -7.10 11.08 -13.82
C VAL A 40 -8.53 11.51 -13.50
N LEU A 41 -8.71 12.36 -12.50
CA LEU A 41 -10.03 12.83 -12.08
C LEU A 41 -10.66 13.73 -13.16
N GLU A 42 -9.88 14.62 -13.76
CA GLU A 42 -10.33 15.40 -14.92
C GLU A 42 -10.75 14.52 -16.10
N ALA A 43 -9.96 13.50 -16.41
CA ALA A 43 -10.30 12.54 -17.46
C ALA A 43 -11.57 11.75 -17.12
N ALA A 44 -11.76 11.40 -15.84
CA ALA A 44 -12.95 10.71 -15.38
C ALA A 44 -14.21 11.56 -15.57
N VAL A 45 -14.16 12.86 -15.22
CA VAL A 45 -15.26 13.81 -15.46
C VAL A 45 -15.59 13.90 -16.96
N GLN A 46 -14.56 14.17 -17.79
CA GLN A 46 -14.76 14.39 -19.23
C GLN A 46 -15.26 13.15 -19.98
N ALA A 47 -14.86 11.96 -19.53
CA ALA A 47 -15.26 10.69 -20.12
C ALA A 47 -16.48 10.04 -19.45
N GLN A 48 -17.04 10.69 -18.43
CA GLN A 48 -18.15 10.18 -17.62
C GLN A 48 -17.84 8.78 -17.01
N VAL A 49 -16.62 8.60 -16.53
CA VAL A 49 -16.20 7.35 -15.84
C VAL A 49 -16.96 7.24 -14.53
N ALA A 50 -17.61 6.12 -14.32
CA ALA A 50 -18.44 5.91 -13.14
C ALA A 50 -17.63 5.88 -11.85
N LYS A 51 -16.39 5.36 -11.89
CA LYS A 51 -15.58 5.19 -10.68
C LYS A 51 -14.08 5.20 -10.90
N VAL A 52 -13.36 5.78 -9.92
CA VAL A 52 -11.90 5.73 -9.84
C VAL A 52 -11.48 4.96 -8.58
N VAL A 53 -10.63 3.95 -8.74
CA VAL A 53 -10.03 3.19 -7.62
C VAL A 53 -8.56 3.55 -7.54
N ILE A 54 -8.13 4.09 -6.39
CA ILE A 54 -6.76 4.55 -6.17
C ILE A 54 -6.12 3.73 -5.06
N THR A 55 -4.87 3.29 -5.23
CA THR A 55 -4.08 2.68 -4.16
C THR A 55 -3.10 3.69 -3.57
N LEU A 56 -3.04 3.76 -2.24
CA LEU A 56 -2.08 4.58 -1.50
C LEU A 56 -1.37 3.75 -0.42
N PRO A 57 -0.09 4.03 -0.11
CA PRO A 57 0.59 3.34 0.99
C PRO A 57 0.05 3.83 2.35
N ALA A 58 -0.54 2.95 3.14
CA ALA A 58 -1.14 3.33 4.42
C ALA A 58 -0.11 3.83 5.45
N ALA A 59 1.13 3.34 5.39
CA ALA A 59 2.17 3.70 6.37
C ALA A 59 2.48 5.21 6.40
N VAL A 60 2.34 5.93 5.27
CA VAL A 60 2.61 7.37 5.21
C VAL A 60 1.45 8.22 5.78
N LEU A 61 0.27 7.63 5.96
CA LEU A 61 -0.91 8.35 6.45
C LEU A 61 -0.93 8.55 7.97
N TYR A 62 -0.28 7.67 8.75
CA TYR A 62 -0.47 7.62 10.21
C TYR A 62 0.80 7.87 11.03
N GLY A 63 1.99 7.65 10.49
CA GLY A 63 3.23 7.72 11.25
C GLY A 63 3.30 6.69 12.37
N GLU A 64 4.01 7.02 13.44
CA GLU A 64 4.13 6.16 14.63
C GLU A 64 2.82 6.14 15.42
N VAL A 65 2.29 4.95 15.67
CA VAL A 65 1.03 4.76 16.39
C VAL A 65 1.28 3.96 17.66
N PRO A 66 0.72 4.38 18.83
CA PRO A 66 0.86 3.62 20.08
C PRO A 66 0.37 2.19 19.95
N THR A 67 1.08 1.25 20.59
CA THR A 67 0.77 -0.19 20.51
C THR A 67 -0.67 -0.52 20.93
N ARG A 68 -1.23 0.20 21.90
CA ARG A 68 -2.61 0.02 22.37
C ARG A 68 -3.67 0.35 21.30
N GLU A 69 -3.29 1.05 20.25
CA GLU A 69 -4.16 1.48 19.17
C GLU A 69 -3.96 0.64 17.87
N MET A 70 -3.21 -0.44 17.99
CA MET A 70 -3.04 -1.43 16.91
C MET A 70 -4.10 -2.53 17.01
N PRO A 71 -4.60 -3.02 15.89
CA PRO A 71 -4.38 -2.55 14.52
C PRO A 71 -5.06 -1.19 14.25
N ILE A 72 -4.44 -0.37 13.39
CA ILE A 72 -4.88 0.99 13.06
C ILE A 72 -6.24 0.95 12.37
N LYS A 73 -7.21 1.72 12.87
CA LYS A 73 -8.54 1.86 12.27
C LYS A 73 -8.61 3.11 11.39
N GLU A 74 -9.52 3.14 10.43
CA GLU A 74 -9.71 4.25 9.49
C GLU A 74 -10.30 5.52 10.12
N ASP A 75 -10.91 5.42 11.31
CA ASP A 75 -11.42 6.56 12.09
C ASP A 75 -10.33 7.25 12.92
N ARG A 76 -9.13 6.65 12.98
CA ARG A 76 -8.00 7.31 13.61
C ARG A 76 -7.60 8.58 12.85
N GLU A 77 -7.30 9.64 13.60
CA GLU A 77 -6.71 10.87 13.06
C GLU A 77 -5.44 10.53 12.24
N ARG A 78 -5.43 10.97 11.00
CA ARG A 78 -4.28 10.82 10.12
C ARG A 78 -3.20 11.84 10.48
N ARG A 79 -1.98 11.36 10.65
CA ARG A 79 -0.79 12.18 10.91
C ARG A 79 0.26 11.88 9.84
N PRO A 80 0.14 12.53 8.68
CA PRO A 80 0.94 12.21 7.52
C PRO A 80 2.44 12.38 7.79
N VAL A 81 3.25 11.48 7.23
CA VAL A 81 4.70 11.48 7.40
C VAL A 81 5.39 11.79 6.08
N GLY A 82 6.24 12.81 6.11
CA GLY A 82 7.01 13.26 4.95
C GLY A 82 6.14 13.79 3.81
N LEU A 83 6.76 14.10 2.70
CA LEU A 83 6.08 14.62 1.51
C LEU A 83 5.05 13.63 0.95
N SER A 84 5.37 12.33 0.92
CA SER A 84 4.42 11.31 0.46
C SER A 84 3.14 11.27 1.30
N GLY A 85 3.25 11.45 2.62
CA GLY A 85 2.07 11.48 3.49
C GLY A 85 1.19 12.70 3.23
N VAL A 86 1.79 13.88 3.10
CA VAL A 86 1.06 15.12 2.77
C VAL A 86 0.41 15.01 1.39
N THR A 87 1.11 14.48 0.41
CA THR A 87 0.58 14.25 -0.94
C THR A 87 -0.57 13.24 -0.94
N ALA A 88 -0.45 12.15 -0.17
CA ALA A 88 -1.54 11.18 -0.02
C ALA A 88 -2.80 11.81 0.57
N MET A 89 -2.66 12.68 1.59
CA MET A 89 -3.78 13.44 2.14
C MET A 89 -4.40 14.37 1.12
N ALA A 90 -3.59 15.10 0.35
CA ALA A 90 -4.06 15.99 -0.70
C ALA A 90 -4.83 15.22 -1.81
N ILE A 91 -4.38 14.01 -2.16
CA ILE A 91 -5.09 13.14 -3.12
C ILE A 91 -6.45 12.68 -2.56
N ILE A 92 -6.52 12.34 -1.27
CA ILE A 92 -7.78 11.97 -0.62
C ILE A 92 -8.78 13.13 -0.68
N GLU A 93 -8.35 14.33 -0.28
CA GLU A 93 -9.20 15.55 -0.33
C GLU A 93 -9.62 15.90 -1.76
N LEU A 94 -8.74 15.68 -2.72
CA LEU A 94 -9.04 15.91 -4.14
C LEU A 94 -10.15 14.96 -4.62
N CYS A 95 -10.08 13.66 -4.26
CA CYS A 95 -11.14 12.71 -4.60
C CYS A 95 -12.49 13.09 -3.98
N GLU A 96 -12.49 13.53 -2.72
CA GLU A 96 -13.70 14.02 -2.05
C GLU A 96 -14.27 15.27 -2.75
N LEU A 97 -13.42 16.18 -3.21
CA LEU A 97 -13.83 17.37 -3.95
C LEU A 97 -14.51 16.99 -5.27
N TYR A 98 -13.89 16.09 -6.06
CA TYR A 98 -14.44 15.66 -7.34
C TYR A 98 -15.74 14.88 -7.19
N ARG A 99 -15.86 14.07 -6.14
CA ARG A 99 -17.10 13.38 -5.82
C ARG A 99 -18.24 14.37 -5.53
N ARG A 100 -17.99 15.41 -4.71
CA ARG A 100 -19.01 16.41 -4.37
C ARG A 100 -19.41 17.29 -5.54
N ASN A 101 -18.46 17.64 -6.44
CA ASN A 101 -18.69 18.64 -7.47
C ASN A 101 -19.03 18.04 -8.84
N HIS A 102 -18.66 16.79 -9.09
CA HIS A 102 -18.73 16.15 -10.42
C HIS A 102 -19.32 14.74 -10.41
N ASP A 103 -19.82 14.28 -9.26
CA ASP A 103 -20.39 12.92 -9.07
C ASP A 103 -19.44 11.78 -9.48
N VAL A 104 -18.12 12.01 -9.49
CA VAL A 104 -17.13 10.96 -9.74
C VAL A 104 -16.98 10.11 -8.49
N GLU A 105 -17.49 8.89 -8.52
CA GLU A 105 -17.29 7.96 -7.40
C GLU A 105 -15.83 7.53 -7.29
N PHE A 106 -15.35 7.37 -6.06
CA PHE A 106 -14.00 6.87 -5.82
C PHE A 106 -13.97 5.80 -4.72
N THR A 107 -12.94 4.97 -4.73
CA THR A 107 -12.52 4.16 -3.58
C THR A 107 -11.02 4.25 -3.45
N ILE A 108 -10.53 4.63 -2.27
CA ILE A 108 -9.10 4.61 -1.97
C ILE A 108 -8.79 3.36 -1.15
N LEU A 109 -7.88 2.53 -1.65
CA LEU A 109 -7.35 1.37 -0.96
C LEU A 109 -6.01 1.75 -0.32
N ALA A 110 -6.03 1.96 1.00
CA ALA A 110 -4.83 2.24 1.78
C ALA A 110 -4.15 0.91 2.11
N LEU A 111 -3.11 0.57 1.33
CA LEU A 111 -2.45 -0.72 1.37
C LEU A 111 -1.39 -0.80 2.47
N SER A 112 -1.32 -1.94 3.14
CA SER A 112 -0.16 -2.34 3.95
C SER A 112 1.05 -2.68 3.06
N THR A 113 2.05 -3.40 3.57
CA THR A 113 3.22 -3.78 2.78
C THR A 113 2.87 -4.93 1.83
N VAL A 114 2.57 -4.60 0.59
CA VAL A 114 2.27 -5.60 -0.45
C VAL A 114 3.56 -6.28 -0.91
N TYR A 115 3.51 -7.61 -1.04
CA TYR A 115 4.59 -8.43 -1.59
C TYR A 115 4.03 -9.52 -2.51
N GLY A 116 4.84 -10.04 -3.41
CA GLY A 116 4.42 -11.11 -4.32
C GLY A 116 5.27 -11.23 -5.57
N ALA A 117 4.80 -12.01 -6.54
CA ALA A 117 5.46 -12.18 -7.82
C ALA A 117 5.62 -10.85 -8.58
N ARG A 118 6.69 -10.74 -9.37
CA ARG A 118 7.03 -9.53 -10.17
C ARG A 118 7.31 -8.27 -9.34
N GLN A 119 7.56 -8.41 -8.05
CA GLN A 119 7.96 -7.31 -7.19
C GLN A 119 9.35 -6.80 -7.60
N ARG A 120 9.52 -5.47 -7.64
CA ARG A 120 10.85 -4.86 -7.89
C ARG A 120 11.79 -5.13 -6.71
N PRO A 121 13.06 -5.51 -6.96
CA PRO A 121 13.99 -5.92 -5.89
C PRO A 121 14.22 -4.86 -4.80
N GLU A 122 14.17 -3.57 -5.15
CA GLU A 122 14.52 -2.46 -4.24
C GLU A 122 13.34 -1.98 -3.37
N ASN A 123 12.14 -2.49 -3.57
CA ASN A 123 10.94 -1.83 -3.06
C ASN A 123 10.57 -2.13 -1.61
N ASN A 124 10.96 -3.26 -1.05
CA ASN A 124 10.66 -3.57 0.35
C ASN A 124 11.55 -4.68 0.94
N VAL A 125 11.37 -4.90 2.25
CA VAL A 125 12.18 -5.87 3.00
C VAL A 125 11.99 -7.32 2.51
N VAL A 126 10.82 -7.69 1.97
CA VAL A 126 10.58 -9.05 1.46
C VAL A 126 11.48 -9.30 0.24
N SER A 127 11.50 -8.39 -0.73
CA SER A 127 12.37 -8.51 -1.90
C SER A 127 13.85 -8.50 -1.53
N ALA A 128 14.25 -7.65 -0.58
CA ALA A 128 15.63 -7.61 -0.09
C ALA A 128 16.04 -8.96 0.55
N PHE A 129 15.15 -9.57 1.34
CA PHE A 129 15.41 -10.85 1.98
C PHE A 129 15.45 -12.02 0.98
N LEU A 130 14.53 -12.06 0.04
CA LEU A 130 14.54 -13.05 -1.04
C LEU A 130 15.80 -12.95 -1.90
N SER A 131 16.24 -11.73 -2.22
CA SER A 131 17.49 -11.50 -2.94
C SER A 131 18.70 -11.95 -2.13
N ALA A 132 18.78 -11.61 -0.84
CA ALA A 132 19.87 -12.06 0.03
C ALA A 132 19.92 -13.59 0.13
N GLN A 133 18.77 -14.23 0.29
CA GLN A 133 18.66 -15.69 0.33
C GLN A 133 19.11 -16.34 -0.98
N SER A 134 18.73 -15.80 -2.14
CA SER A 134 19.13 -16.34 -3.45
C SER A 134 20.63 -16.19 -3.72
N MET A 135 21.25 -15.11 -3.22
CA MET A 135 22.70 -14.90 -3.33
C MET A 135 23.52 -15.62 -2.26
N GLY A 136 22.87 -16.26 -1.29
CA GLY A 136 23.56 -16.92 -0.17
C GLY A 136 24.27 -15.92 0.78
N VAL A 137 23.81 -14.66 0.84
CA VAL A 137 24.38 -13.62 1.69
C VAL A 137 23.49 -13.30 2.89
N SER A 138 24.12 -12.85 3.98
CA SER A 138 23.38 -12.41 5.17
C SER A 138 22.77 -11.04 4.93
N PRO A 139 21.43 -10.86 5.07
CA PRO A 139 20.81 -9.55 4.95
C PRO A 139 21.13 -8.65 6.14
N ASN A 140 20.97 -7.36 5.95
CA ASN A 140 21.11 -6.39 7.01
C ASN A 140 19.73 -6.08 7.63
N ILE A 141 19.61 -6.32 8.94
CA ILE A 141 18.41 -6.00 9.74
C ILE A 141 18.72 -4.77 10.61
N PHE A 142 17.87 -3.76 10.53
CA PHE A 142 18.02 -2.57 11.36
C PHE A 142 17.59 -2.86 12.82
N GLY A 143 18.47 -2.54 13.78
CA GLY A 143 18.24 -2.77 15.21
C GLY A 143 18.16 -4.27 15.53
N ASP A 144 17.27 -4.63 16.45
CA ASP A 144 17.08 -6.00 16.92
C ASP A 144 16.06 -6.82 16.10
N GLY A 145 15.52 -6.25 15.04
CA GLY A 145 14.55 -6.89 14.16
C GLY A 145 13.15 -7.07 14.75
N LYS A 146 12.86 -6.50 15.93
CA LYS A 146 11.53 -6.59 16.59
C LYS A 146 10.48 -5.64 16.01
N GLN A 147 10.88 -4.72 15.14
CA GLN A 147 9.92 -3.87 14.44
C GLN A 147 8.99 -4.74 13.59
N THR A 148 7.69 -4.42 13.63
CA THR A 148 6.67 -5.20 12.92
C THR A 148 6.11 -4.47 11.72
N ARG A 149 5.69 -5.26 10.72
CA ARG A 149 4.94 -4.78 9.56
C ARG A 149 3.76 -5.71 9.31
N ASP A 150 2.78 -5.17 8.63
CA ASP A 150 1.64 -5.90 8.08
C ASP A 150 1.97 -6.23 6.62
N PHE A 151 2.17 -7.51 6.33
CA PHE A 151 2.50 -7.99 4.99
C PHE A 151 1.25 -8.56 4.32
N LEU A 152 0.95 -8.06 3.14
CA LEU A 152 -0.21 -8.45 2.34
C LEU A 152 0.25 -9.10 1.03
N PHE A 153 -0.26 -10.30 0.74
CA PHE A 153 0.05 -10.96 -0.52
C PHE A 153 -0.62 -10.22 -1.69
N VAL A 154 0.06 -10.18 -2.84
CA VAL A 154 -0.39 -9.37 -3.99
C VAL A 154 -1.74 -9.80 -4.53
N ASP A 155 -2.07 -11.09 -4.51
CA ASP A 155 -3.35 -11.59 -5.01
C ASP A 155 -4.52 -11.18 -4.10
N ASP A 156 -4.30 -11.11 -2.77
CA ASP A 156 -5.27 -10.57 -1.83
C ASP A 156 -5.52 -9.08 -2.10
N ALA A 157 -4.45 -8.31 -2.41
CA ALA A 157 -4.59 -6.90 -2.77
C ALA A 157 -5.34 -6.72 -4.11
N ALA A 158 -5.08 -7.58 -5.10
CA ALA A 158 -5.75 -7.56 -6.39
C ALA A 158 -7.24 -7.89 -6.27
N ASP A 159 -7.63 -8.85 -5.40
CA ASP A 159 -9.04 -9.14 -5.13
C ASP A 159 -9.73 -7.95 -4.45
N ALA A 160 -9.08 -7.28 -3.49
CA ALA A 160 -9.63 -6.06 -2.90
C ALA A 160 -9.88 -4.97 -3.96
N ALA A 161 -8.93 -4.77 -4.88
CA ALA A 161 -9.08 -3.84 -5.99
C ALA A 161 -10.23 -4.25 -6.92
N SER A 162 -10.35 -5.53 -7.26
CA SER A 162 -11.46 -6.04 -8.07
C SER A 162 -12.82 -5.78 -7.44
N ARG A 163 -12.97 -6.03 -6.13
CA ARG A 163 -14.23 -5.76 -5.40
C ARG A 163 -14.54 -4.26 -5.31
N ALA A 164 -13.50 -3.42 -5.23
CA ALA A 164 -13.66 -1.99 -5.17
C ALA A 164 -14.26 -1.38 -6.44
N CYS A 165 -14.27 -2.09 -7.58
CA CYS A 165 -14.87 -1.57 -8.82
C CYS A 165 -16.38 -1.29 -8.67
N THR A 166 -17.09 -2.08 -7.86
CA THR A 166 -18.56 -1.94 -7.68
C THR A 166 -18.95 -1.56 -6.25
N LYS A 167 -18.01 -1.59 -5.29
CA LYS A 167 -18.28 -1.40 -3.86
C LYS A 167 -17.39 -0.32 -3.25
N GLY A 168 -17.72 0.12 -2.03
CA GLY A 168 -16.87 1.04 -1.25
C GLY A 168 -16.80 2.46 -1.78
N GLY A 169 -17.82 2.93 -2.53
CA GLY A 169 -17.87 4.30 -3.06
C GLY A 169 -17.74 5.36 -1.96
N GLY A 170 -16.91 6.38 -2.21
CA GLY A 170 -16.61 7.49 -1.30
C GLY A 170 -15.83 7.08 -0.05
N LEU A 171 -15.13 5.96 -0.05
CA LEU A 171 -14.44 5.47 1.14
C LEU A 171 -12.93 5.35 0.95
N VAL A 172 -12.20 5.61 2.04
CA VAL A 172 -10.82 5.16 2.24
C VAL A 172 -10.88 3.88 3.08
N LEU A 173 -10.38 2.77 2.54
CA LEU A 173 -10.44 1.44 3.14
C LEU A 173 -9.04 0.89 3.38
N HIS A 174 -8.79 0.39 4.56
CA HIS A 174 -7.54 -0.31 4.89
C HIS A 174 -7.53 -1.71 4.30
N ILE A 175 -6.47 -2.01 3.57
CA ILE A 175 -6.24 -3.30 2.95
C ILE A 175 -4.89 -3.84 3.44
N GLY A 176 -4.97 -4.85 4.28
CA GLY A 176 -3.83 -5.47 4.94
C GLY A 176 -4.17 -6.87 5.44
N SER A 177 -3.20 -7.57 5.99
CA SER A 177 -3.46 -8.87 6.65
C SER A 177 -4.04 -8.70 8.06
N GLY A 178 -3.85 -7.52 8.67
CA GLY A 178 -4.17 -7.27 10.07
C GLY A 178 -3.18 -7.89 11.05
N GLN A 179 -2.16 -8.60 10.56
CA GLN A 179 -1.18 -9.31 11.37
C GLN A 179 0.13 -8.51 11.48
N GLN A 180 0.72 -8.53 12.67
CA GLN A 180 2.02 -7.96 12.91
C GLN A 180 3.10 -9.05 12.78
N THR A 181 3.90 -9.01 11.72
CA THR A 181 5.06 -9.90 11.58
C THR A 181 6.33 -9.09 11.85
N SER A 182 7.20 -9.57 12.74
CA SER A 182 8.49 -8.92 12.98
C SER A 182 9.45 -9.15 11.81
N ILE A 183 10.37 -8.22 11.62
CA ILE A 183 11.40 -8.37 10.58
C ILE A 183 12.29 -9.59 10.84
N LYS A 184 12.53 -9.91 12.12
CA LYS A 184 13.26 -11.11 12.52
C LYS A 184 12.48 -12.40 12.15
N ASP A 185 11.16 -12.44 12.41
CA ASP A 185 10.33 -13.59 12.05
C ASP A 185 10.21 -13.76 10.54
N LEU A 186 10.10 -12.64 9.82
CA LEU A 186 10.12 -12.65 8.34
C LEU A 186 11.43 -13.28 7.82
N TRP A 187 12.59 -12.88 8.39
CA TRP A 187 13.86 -13.49 8.00
C TRP A 187 13.94 -14.96 8.37
N ALA A 188 13.41 -15.37 9.52
CA ALA A 188 13.36 -16.79 9.90
C ALA A 188 12.60 -17.63 8.87
N LEU A 189 11.52 -17.09 8.28
CA LEU A 189 10.76 -17.77 7.23
C LEU A 189 11.53 -17.84 5.89
N VAL A 190 12.20 -16.75 5.50
CA VAL A 190 12.90 -16.66 4.21
C VAL A 190 14.28 -17.32 4.28
N GLY A 191 15.06 -17.01 5.29
CA GLY A 191 16.48 -17.36 5.40
C GLY A 191 16.75 -18.80 5.90
N LYS A 192 15.70 -19.54 6.28
CA LYS A 192 15.78 -20.94 6.70
C LYS A 192 16.89 -21.21 7.74
N GLY A 193 17.07 -20.31 8.70
CA GLY A 193 18.06 -20.44 9.76
C GLY A 193 19.42 -19.76 9.47
N SER A 194 19.60 -19.17 8.32
CA SER A 194 20.81 -18.40 8.01
C SER A 194 20.93 -17.16 8.91
N PRO A 195 22.14 -16.77 9.35
CA PRO A 195 22.34 -15.59 10.19
C PRO A 195 22.02 -14.31 9.41
N ALA A 196 21.61 -13.27 10.14
CA ALA A 196 21.48 -11.92 9.62
C ALA A 196 22.48 -10.97 10.28
N GLN A 197 22.94 -9.97 9.57
CA GLN A 197 23.72 -8.87 10.14
C GLN A 197 22.78 -7.84 10.77
N THR A 198 23.25 -7.11 11.76
CA THR A 198 22.49 -6.03 12.38
C THR A 198 23.20 -4.71 12.21
N SER A 199 22.46 -3.64 11.98
CA SER A 199 22.98 -2.28 11.86
C SER A 199 22.17 -1.29 12.70
N ALA A 200 22.72 -0.07 12.84
CA ALA A 200 22.03 0.98 13.56
C ALA A 200 20.66 1.30 12.91
N LYS A 201 19.69 1.58 13.76
CA LYS A 201 18.32 1.89 13.35
C LYS A 201 18.23 3.31 12.81
N PRO A 202 17.59 3.56 11.65
CA PRO A 202 17.32 4.92 11.20
C PRO A 202 16.44 5.71 12.18
N ALA A 203 16.64 7.01 12.27
CA ALA A 203 16.00 7.89 13.26
C ALA A 203 14.44 7.89 13.20
N HIS A 204 13.87 7.69 12.03
CA HIS A 204 12.41 7.73 11.77
C HIS A 204 11.84 6.38 11.34
N HIS A 205 12.29 5.29 11.94
CA HIS A 205 11.86 3.96 11.58
C HIS A 205 10.61 3.55 12.37
N LEU A 206 9.50 3.31 11.69
CA LEU A 206 8.26 2.82 12.31
C LEU A 206 8.52 1.55 13.13
N GLN A 207 8.08 1.57 14.39
CA GLN A 207 8.26 0.43 15.29
C GLN A 207 7.24 -0.65 15.01
N ARG A 208 5.98 -0.28 14.89
CA ARG A 208 4.86 -1.22 14.70
C ARG A 208 3.92 -0.68 13.64
N PHE A 209 3.39 -1.59 12.83
CA PHE A 209 2.38 -1.26 11.85
C PHE A 209 1.51 -2.48 11.54
N ALA A 210 0.20 -2.32 11.71
CA ALA A 210 -0.82 -3.25 11.21
C ALA A 210 -2.14 -2.50 11.04
N LEU A 211 -2.93 -2.88 10.06
CA LEU A 211 -4.19 -2.24 9.69
C LEU A 211 -5.40 -3.05 10.17
N SER A 212 -6.40 -2.39 10.72
CA SER A 212 -7.72 -3.00 10.88
C SER A 212 -8.40 -3.08 9.51
N THR A 213 -8.87 -4.24 9.14
CA THR A 213 -9.57 -4.48 7.87
C THR A 213 -11.09 -4.62 8.05
N SER A 214 -11.61 -4.16 9.19
CA SER A 214 -13.05 -4.30 9.53
C SER A 214 -13.93 -3.57 8.52
N ARG A 215 -13.56 -2.38 8.05
CA ARG A 215 -14.30 -1.66 7.02
C ARG A 215 -14.21 -2.33 5.65
N ALA A 216 -13.07 -2.87 5.27
CA ALA A 216 -12.94 -3.63 4.03
C ALA A 216 -13.85 -4.86 4.02
N ARG A 217 -13.93 -5.58 5.15
CA ARG A 217 -14.87 -6.69 5.30
C ARG A 217 -16.32 -6.25 5.17
N LEU A 218 -16.70 -5.14 5.81
CA LEU A 218 -18.07 -4.62 5.78
C LEU A 218 -18.47 -4.11 4.40
N HIS A 219 -17.62 -3.28 3.77
CA HIS A 219 -17.97 -2.55 2.56
C HIS A 219 -17.58 -3.23 1.25
N LEU A 220 -16.53 -4.09 1.24
CA LEU A 220 -16.13 -4.87 0.08
C LEU A 220 -16.52 -6.35 0.18
N GLY A 221 -16.84 -6.84 1.38
CA GLY A 221 -16.93 -8.28 1.65
C GLY A 221 -15.57 -8.96 1.53
N TRP A 222 -14.48 -8.26 1.86
CA TRP A 222 -13.11 -8.69 1.66
C TRP A 222 -12.38 -8.94 2.98
N SER A 223 -11.57 -9.98 3.00
CA SER A 223 -10.55 -10.25 4.02
C SER A 223 -9.37 -10.89 3.34
N SER A 224 -8.15 -10.67 3.85
CA SER A 224 -6.98 -11.42 3.38
C SER A 224 -7.14 -12.91 3.71
N TRP A 225 -6.68 -13.78 2.82
CA TRP A 225 -6.74 -15.24 3.01
C TRP A 225 -5.36 -15.90 2.95
N THR A 226 -4.35 -15.21 2.41
CA THR A 226 -3.01 -15.76 2.26
C THR A 226 -2.16 -15.44 3.48
N SER A 227 -1.70 -16.46 4.19
CA SER A 227 -0.72 -16.26 5.27
C SER A 227 0.65 -15.86 4.71
N ILE A 228 1.49 -15.21 5.54
CA ILE A 228 2.85 -14.82 5.12
C ILE A 228 3.68 -16.02 4.66
N ALA A 229 3.55 -17.18 5.31
CA ALA A 229 4.27 -18.40 4.96
C ALA A 229 3.82 -18.95 3.59
N GLU A 230 2.50 -18.99 3.34
CA GLU A 230 1.94 -19.44 2.07
C GLU A 230 2.36 -18.48 0.93
N GLY A 231 2.21 -17.17 1.13
CA GLY A 231 2.59 -16.18 0.11
C GLY A 231 4.08 -16.23 -0.23
N LEU A 232 4.96 -16.39 0.77
CA LEU A 232 6.41 -16.56 0.55
C LEU A 232 6.73 -17.81 -0.26
N SER A 233 6.00 -18.91 -0.08
CA SER A 233 6.21 -20.13 -0.85
C SER A 233 5.90 -19.99 -2.34
N GLN A 234 5.10 -18.98 -2.71
CA GLN A 234 4.70 -18.69 -4.10
C GLN A 234 5.60 -17.66 -4.78
N VAL A 235 6.47 -16.99 -4.02
CA VAL A 235 7.38 -15.98 -4.58
C VAL A 235 8.69 -16.65 -4.95
N THR A 236 8.95 -16.79 -6.25
CA THR A 236 10.26 -17.21 -6.73
C THR A 236 11.24 -16.05 -6.59
N PRO A 237 12.48 -16.30 -6.09
CA PRO A 237 13.53 -15.28 -6.13
C PRO A 237 13.67 -14.77 -7.56
N THR A 238 13.62 -13.46 -7.74
CA THR A 238 13.95 -12.85 -9.02
C THR A 238 15.43 -13.08 -9.29
N SER A 239 15.74 -13.87 -10.31
CA SER A 239 17.09 -14.09 -10.85
C SER A 239 17.66 -12.79 -11.43
#